data_5fa6500163df6a762be3de08bd3a9d29
#
_entry.id   5fa6500163df6a762be3de08bd3a9d29
#
_cell.length_a   1.000
_cell.length_b   1.000
_cell.length_c   1.000
_cell.angle_alpha   90.00
_cell.angle_beta   90.00
_cell.angle_gamma   90.00
#
_symmetry.space_group_name_H-M   'P 1'
#
loop_
_entity.id
_entity.type
_entity.pdbx_description
1 polymer ?
#
loop_
_entity_poly.entity_id
_entity_poly.type
_entity_poly.pdbx_seq_one_letter_code
_entity_poly.pdbx_strand_id
1 'polypeptide(L)'
;MQSIHDKFYDIYANMSKENTSSSLYDFLRIHALKRIKEVALEYGATSFTYAQLIEQIDKTAYAFAKSGVSKGDIVTVCLPDIPAFIFTIYALSKIGAIGAIVDRDESNSALKEKLKTSKSKILVVEYGRLDDLLFVLSQTKVSTVVLVKKEMNLSLVDKIQMVLRSEVKSISISKHLAYDVPSNVAAFMWDDFIKKMTNMYGKDNDIVVKQEEFSGRDCVLFFYSGGAEGVVKTIMASSESINAVAQIFGCLYMEFENDEDKEIKSNVQHVADRFLSGLINSTPKDFVLAKHAQFCVGNTVVLYPPYDNGTFVGALIGTKASSVFAYPSTFIQMTKSASAAKTNFDFLRKVYSSGTVFNGVDKYEFLEFLKEKNSNVLLVETYGLSEAMAACVYCTSIMGVEKTIGIPLPKVIVKIIDSETMAEKTVGQKGEICVNTPGMMLGYFEDEGGTNRVIRRHRDGRKWIHTGDIGHIDEKGFIYFDGQQKNCIEINGVHVYIKEIEDAIRTVLGVEEVCIISLPDADNGTKLVAIVVPNDHYLLDSSKLEGLKESIRVECEMMFVKQRRPADIAFRAYLPKNNFGAVDYDAIIKEEIANEQSLVKYDENATELDDIVDVN
;
A
#
# COMPACT_ATOMS: atom_id res chain seq x y z
N MET A 1 -8.67 -12.91 -30.63
CA MET A 1 -9.72 -13.49 -29.76
C MET A 1 -10.31 -12.35 -28.96
N GLN A 2 -11.62 -12.25 -28.93
CA GLN A 2 -12.32 -11.33 -28.04
C GLN A 2 -12.09 -11.82 -26.61
N SER A 3 -11.67 -10.94 -25.70
CA SER A 3 -11.45 -11.31 -24.30
C SER A 3 -12.80 -11.64 -23.66
N ILE A 4 -12.84 -12.64 -22.76
CA ILE A 4 -14.03 -12.91 -21.94
C ILE A 4 -14.50 -11.68 -21.16
N HIS A 5 -13.59 -10.72 -20.95
CA HIS A 5 -13.82 -9.47 -20.24
C HIS A 5 -14.42 -8.36 -21.12
N ASP A 6 -14.42 -8.50 -22.47
CA ASP A 6 -14.90 -7.44 -23.38
C ASP A 6 -16.36 -7.03 -23.08
N LYS A 7 -17.17 -7.97 -22.58
CA LYS A 7 -18.55 -7.71 -22.17
C LYS A 7 -18.68 -6.71 -20.99
N PHE A 8 -17.62 -6.53 -20.20
CA PHE A 8 -17.60 -5.58 -19.10
C PHE A 8 -17.12 -4.18 -19.52
N TYR A 9 -16.56 -4.03 -20.74
CA TYR A 9 -15.95 -2.78 -21.20
C TYR A 9 -16.89 -1.85 -21.97
N ASP A 10 -18.02 -2.34 -22.45
CA ASP A 10 -19.02 -1.50 -23.15
C ASP A 10 -19.56 -0.38 -22.25
N ILE A 11 -19.54 -0.58 -20.94
CA ILE A 11 -19.93 0.41 -19.94
C ILE A 11 -19.01 1.64 -19.95
N TYR A 12 -17.75 1.46 -20.39
CA TYR A 12 -16.70 2.48 -20.34
C TYR A 12 -16.43 3.18 -21.68
N ALA A 13 -17.27 2.98 -22.68
CA ALA A 13 -17.13 3.59 -24.00
C ALA A 13 -17.07 5.14 -23.95
N ASN A 14 -17.59 5.74 -22.89
CA ASN A 14 -17.64 7.17 -22.63
C ASN A 14 -16.54 7.69 -21.69
N MET A 15 -15.50 6.89 -21.40
CA MET A 15 -14.37 7.36 -20.58
C MET A 15 -13.80 8.66 -21.15
N SER A 16 -13.50 9.61 -20.25
CA SER A 16 -12.82 10.86 -20.59
C SER A 16 -11.62 10.59 -21.50
N LYS A 17 -11.52 11.34 -22.61
CA LYS A 17 -10.40 11.28 -23.55
C LYS A 17 -9.25 12.21 -23.13
N GLU A 18 -9.17 12.57 -21.86
CA GLU A 18 -8.14 13.47 -21.35
C GLU A 18 -6.75 12.88 -21.58
N ASN A 19 -5.82 13.76 -21.92
CA ASN A 19 -4.45 13.36 -22.23
C ASN A 19 -3.68 12.97 -20.96
N THR A 20 -3.49 11.68 -20.72
CA THR A 20 -2.73 11.15 -19.59
C THR A 20 -1.22 11.39 -19.71
N SER A 21 -0.73 11.80 -20.88
CA SER A 21 0.70 12.05 -21.13
C SER A 21 1.19 13.40 -20.61
N SER A 22 0.37 14.17 -19.89
CA SER A 22 0.78 15.39 -19.20
C SER A 22 1.51 15.10 -17.88
N SER A 23 2.16 16.10 -17.29
CA SER A 23 2.73 15.97 -15.94
C SER A 23 1.61 15.72 -14.90
N LEU A 24 1.96 15.17 -13.73
CA LEU A 24 0.98 15.01 -12.64
C LEU A 24 0.39 16.37 -12.24
N TYR A 25 1.23 17.42 -12.23
CA TYR A 25 0.78 18.77 -11.93
C TYR A 25 -0.23 19.28 -12.96
N ASP A 26 0.06 19.16 -14.27
CA ASP A 26 -0.84 19.64 -15.31
C ASP A 26 -2.14 18.85 -15.34
N PHE A 27 -2.07 17.54 -15.12
CA PHE A 27 -3.25 16.68 -15.02
C PHE A 27 -4.15 17.12 -13.86
N LEU A 28 -3.56 17.29 -12.65
CA LEU A 28 -4.28 17.87 -11.51
C LEU A 28 -4.87 19.24 -11.83
N ARG A 29 -4.07 20.14 -12.43
CA ARG A 29 -4.47 21.51 -12.73
C ARG A 29 -5.68 21.59 -13.67
N ILE A 30 -5.72 20.75 -14.71
CA ILE A 30 -6.86 20.69 -15.64
C ILE A 30 -8.15 20.35 -14.88
N HIS A 31 -8.11 19.42 -13.95
CA HIS A 31 -9.27 19.06 -13.13
C HIS A 31 -9.61 20.14 -12.09
N ALA A 32 -8.60 20.71 -11.45
CA ALA A 32 -8.74 21.79 -10.46
C ALA A 32 -9.41 23.04 -11.02
N LEU A 33 -9.09 23.42 -12.27
CA LEU A 33 -9.68 24.59 -12.92
C LEU A 33 -11.20 24.50 -13.11
N LYS A 34 -11.75 23.29 -13.14
CA LYS A 34 -13.20 23.08 -13.21
C LYS A 34 -13.90 23.34 -11.87
N ARG A 35 -13.15 23.38 -10.74
CA ARG A 35 -13.65 23.36 -9.35
C ARG A 35 -12.85 24.24 -8.40
N ILE A 36 -12.38 25.38 -8.84
CA ILE A 36 -11.41 26.23 -8.12
C ILE A 36 -11.83 26.66 -6.71
N LYS A 37 -13.16 26.74 -6.46
CA LYS A 37 -13.72 27.18 -5.17
C LYS A 37 -14.05 26.01 -4.23
N GLU A 38 -14.06 24.77 -4.73
CA GLU A 38 -14.35 23.58 -3.94
C GLU A 38 -13.15 23.24 -3.05
N VAL A 39 -13.41 22.57 -1.92
CA VAL A 39 -12.37 22.12 -1.02
C VAL A 39 -11.68 20.90 -1.64
N ALA A 40 -10.37 20.99 -1.84
CA ALA A 40 -9.54 19.92 -2.37
C ALA A 40 -8.89 19.10 -1.27
N LEU A 41 -8.45 19.77 -0.19
CA LEU A 41 -7.62 19.17 0.84
C LEU A 41 -8.04 19.66 2.23
N GLU A 42 -8.18 18.75 3.17
CA GLU A 42 -8.40 19.04 4.59
C GLU A 42 -7.27 18.45 5.45
N TYR A 43 -6.88 19.19 6.48
CA TYR A 43 -5.90 18.77 7.47
C TYR A 43 -6.26 19.34 8.85
N GLY A 44 -6.82 18.52 9.72
CA GLY A 44 -7.49 18.99 10.92
C GLY A 44 -8.64 19.95 10.57
N ALA A 45 -8.70 21.11 11.25
CA ALA A 45 -9.68 22.15 10.94
C ALA A 45 -9.26 23.10 9.79
N THR A 46 -8.10 22.87 9.17
CA THR A 46 -7.64 23.67 8.03
C THR A 46 -8.06 23.03 6.72
N SER A 47 -8.59 23.85 5.80
CA SER A 47 -8.96 23.40 4.46
C SER A 47 -8.30 24.26 3.38
N PHE A 48 -8.03 23.64 2.23
CA PHE A 48 -7.52 24.30 1.03
C PHE A 48 -8.49 24.06 -0.11
N THR A 49 -8.94 25.13 -0.75
CA THR A 49 -9.66 25.01 -2.03
C THR A 49 -8.70 24.55 -3.13
N TYR A 50 -9.26 24.08 -4.26
CA TYR A 50 -8.43 23.73 -5.42
C TYR A 50 -7.56 24.91 -5.89
N ALA A 51 -8.04 26.15 -5.83
CA ALA A 51 -7.24 27.33 -6.13
C ALA A 51 -6.06 27.48 -5.16
N GLN A 52 -6.32 27.33 -3.85
CA GLN A 52 -5.27 27.44 -2.84
C GLN A 52 -4.28 26.28 -2.90
N LEU A 53 -4.74 25.06 -3.21
CA LEU A 53 -3.87 23.90 -3.45
C LEU A 53 -2.87 24.20 -4.59
N ILE A 54 -3.35 24.66 -5.73
CA ILE A 54 -2.48 25.03 -6.88
C ILE A 54 -1.51 26.14 -6.49
N GLU A 55 -1.96 27.17 -5.78
CA GLU A 55 -1.10 28.26 -5.32
C GLU A 55 0.04 27.76 -4.42
N GLN A 56 -0.25 26.86 -3.47
CA GLN A 56 0.78 26.28 -2.59
C GLN A 56 1.77 25.41 -3.37
N ILE A 57 1.28 24.62 -4.32
CA ILE A 57 2.13 23.83 -5.20
C ILE A 57 3.06 24.75 -6.01
N ASP A 58 2.54 25.84 -6.56
CA ASP A 58 3.31 26.78 -7.38
C ASP A 58 4.42 27.47 -6.58
N LYS A 59 4.11 27.93 -5.36
CA LYS A 59 5.10 28.50 -4.44
C LYS A 59 6.19 27.49 -4.10
N THR A 60 5.80 26.24 -3.87
CA THR A 60 6.72 25.16 -3.54
C THR A 60 7.63 24.81 -4.73
N ALA A 61 7.07 24.72 -5.93
CA ALA A 61 7.81 24.49 -7.17
C ALA A 61 8.85 25.58 -7.44
N TYR A 62 8.46 26.84 -7.23
CA TYR A 62 9.37 27.96 -7.34
C TYR A 62 10.52 27.87 -6.34
N ALA A 63 10.24 27.53 -5.07
CA ALA A 63 11.27 27.38 -4.05
C ALA A 63 12.28 26.29 -4.41
N PHE A 64 11.81 25.10 -4.85
CA PHE A 64 12.70 24.03 -5.28
C PHE A 64 13.52 24.41 -6.51
N ALA A 65 12.92 25.02 -7.53
CA ALA A 65 13.65 25.48 -8.72
C ALA A 65 14.74 26.51 -8.35
N LYS A 66 14.44 27.45 -7.44
CA LYS A 66 15.42 28.44 -6.97
C LYS A 66 16.49 27.87 -6.05
N SER A 67 16.23 26.73 -5.39
CA SER A 67 17.26 26.00 -4.65
C SER A 67 18.19 25.17 -5.55
N GLY A 68 18.00 25.23 -6.88
CA GLY A 68 18.82 24.55 -7.87
C GLY A 68 18.29 23.19 -8.31
N VAL A 69 17.05 22.82 -7.92
CA VAL A 69 16.41 21.60 -8.43
C VAL A 69 15.96 21.81 -9.86
N SER A 70 16.31 20.89 -10.73
CA SER A 70 16.02 20.89 -12.16
C SER A 70 15.42 19.56 -12.62
N LYS A 71 15.01 19.51 -13.89
CA LYS A 71 14.48 18.28 -14.50
C LYS A 71 15.45 17.11 -14.34
N GLY A 72 14.91 15.97 -13.85
CA GLY A 72 15.64 14.75 -13.63
C GLY A 72 16.38 14.67 -12.29
N ASP A 73 16.49 15.76 -11.52
CA ASP A 73 17.02 15.69 -10.16
C ASP A 73 16.09 14.90 -9.25
N ILE A 74 16.66 14.15 -8.31
CA ILE A 74 15.89 13.33 -7.36
C ILE A 74 15.84 14.03 -6.01
N VAL A 75 14.64 14.22 -5.50
CA VAL A 75 14.36 14.76 -4.15
C VAL A 75 13.68 13.66 -3.33
N THR A 76 14.31 13.27 -2.23
CA THR A 76 13.71 12.28 -1.31
C THR A 76 12.72 12.96 -0.38
N VAL A 77 11.52 12.40 -0.30
CA VAL A 77 10.40 12.90 0.50
C VAL A 77 10.01 11.83 1.53
N CYS A 78 10.33 12.09 2.79
CA CYS A 78 10.10 11.21 3.93
C CYS A 78 9.19 11.94 4.93
N LEU A 79 7.93 12.11 4.56
CA LEU A 79 6.93 12.88 5.31
C LEU A 79 5.72 12.01 5.65
N PRO A 80 5.03 12.28 6.77
CA PRO A 80 3.69 11.74 7.01
C PRO A 80 2.66 12.36 6.08
N ASP A 81 1.40 11.94 6.22
CA ASP A 81 0.25 12.50 5.49
C ASP A 81 -0.10 13.91 5.99
N ILE A 82 0.64 14.88 5.46
CA ILE A 82 0.50 16.31 5.76
C ILE A 82 0.47 17.12 4.45
N PRO A 83 -0.08 18.35 4.44
CA PRO A 83 -0.17 19.16 3.22
C PRO A 83 1.16 19.36 2.49
N ALA A 84 2.26 19.51 3.21
CA ALA A 84 3.60 19.66 2.62
C ALA A 84 4.02 18.46 1.77
N PHE A 85 3.57 17.24 2.08
CA PHE A 85 3.78 16.06 1.23
C PHE A 85 3.15 16.28 -0.15
N ILE A 86 1.86 16.64 -0.17
CA ILE A 86 1.12 16.91 -1.41
C ILE A 86 1.77 18.04 -2.21
N PHE A 87 2.07 19.17 -1.55
CA PHE A 87 2.68 20.32 -2.21
C PHE A 87 4.03 19.96 -2.83
N THR A 88 4.85 19.18 -2.12
CA THR A 88 6.18 18.75 -2.59
C THR A 88 6.07 17.86 -3.82
N ILE A 89 5.24 16.80 -3.78
CA ILE A 89 5.15 15.85 -4.90
C ILE A 89 4.71 16.53 -6.19
N TYR A 90 3.67 17.36 -6.14
CA TYR A 90 3.21 18.08 -7.33
C TYR A 90 4.16 19.20 -7.76
N ALA A 91 4.84 19.85 -6.83
CA ALA A 91 5.87 20.83 -7.13
C ALA A 91 7.05 20.24 -7.91
N LEU A 92 7.53 19.07 -7.47
CA LEU A 92 8.59 18.32 -8.16
C LEU A 92 8.13 17.91 -9.56
N SER A 93 6.90 17.40 -9.69
CA SER A 93 6.33 17.08 -11.00
C SER A 93 6.25 18.30 -11.92
N LYS A 94 5.90 19.49 -11.40
CA LYS A 94 5.82 20.74 -12.17
C LYS A 94 7.17 21.16 -12.77
N ILE A 95 8.26 20.95 -12.05
CA ILE A 95 9.63 21.29 -12.50
C ILE A 95 10.35 20.13 -13.20
N GLY A 96 9.68 18.98 -13.38
CA GLY A 96 10.24 17.79 -14.03
C GLY A 96 11.26 17.02 -13.16
N ALA A 97 11.33 17.30 -11.87
CA ALA A 97 12.15 16.55 -10.92
C ALA A 97 11.43 15.27 -10.46
N ILE A 98 12.19 14.33 -9.92
CA ILE A 98 11.71 13.03 -9.47
C ILE A 98 11.52 13.06 -7.94
N GLY A 99 10.32 12.75 -7.48
CA GLY A 99 10.03 12.56 -6.05
C GLY A 99 10.30 11.12 -5.63
N ALA A 100 11.28 10.88 -4.76
CA ALA A 100 11.49 9.57 -4.15
C ALA A 100 10.72 9.48 -2.83
N ILE A 101 9.57 8.80 -2.85
CA ILE A 101 8.65 8.74 -1.70
C ILE A 101 9.10 7.62 -0.77
N VAL A 102 9.50 7.97 0.45
CA VAL A 102 9.95 7.05 1.49
C VAL A 102 8.99 7.10 2.66
N ASP A 103 8.74 5.95 3.27
CA ASP A 103 7.91 5.84 4.45
C ASP A 103 8.47 6.70 5.59
N ARG A 104 7.61 7.43 6.29
CA ARG A 104 8.02 8.27 7.42
C ARG A 104 8.65 7.46 8.57
N ASP A 105 8.17 6.22 8.76
CA ASP A 105 8.60 5.33 9.83
C ASP A 105 9.75 4.39 9.39
N GLU A 106 10.31 4.63 8.20
CA GLU A 106 11.46 3.89 7.67
C GLU A 106 12.65 3.95 8.63
N SER A 107 13.33 2.82 8.82
CA SER A 107 14.53 2.79 9.63
C SER A 107 15.65 3.66 9.04
N ASN A 108 16.52 4.20 9.90
CA ASN A 108 17.65 5.04 9.47
C ASN A 108 18.60 4.28 8.52
N SER A 109 18.76 2.97 8.71
CA SER A 109 19.57 2.12 7.84
C SER A 109 18.96 2.01 6.44
N ALA A 110 17.65 1.74 6.35
CA ALA A 110 16.95 1.62 5.08
C ALA A 110 16.85 2.98 4.36
N LEU A 111 16.55 4.06 5.08
CA LEU A 111 16.57 5.41 4.52
C LEU A 111 17.95 5.77 3.95
N LYS A 112 19.03 5.44 4.66
CA LYS A 112 20.40 5.66 4.18
C LYS A 112 20.66 4.94 2.84
N GLU A 113 20.28 3.68 2.73
CA GLU A 113 20.47 2.93 1.48
C GLU A 113 19.61 3.50 0.34
N LYS A 114 18.37 3.90 0.61
CA LYS A 114 17.50 4.57 -0.38
C LYS A 114 18.09 5.91 -0.85
N LEU A 115 18.66 6.72 0.06
CA LEU A 115 19.36 7.97 -0.27
C LEU A 115 20.62 7.74 -1.10
N LYS A 116 21.38 6.67 -0.81
CA LYS A 116 22.56 6.30 -1.60
C LYS A 116 22.17 5.86 -3.00
N THR A 117 21.21 4.96 -3.11
CA THR A 117 20.72 4.45 -4.39
C THR A 117 20.13 5.56 -5.26
N SER A 118 19.27 6.38 -4.70
CA SER A 118 18.67 7.52 -5.43
C SER A 118 19.65 8.64 -5.73
N LYS A 119 20.80 8.69 -5.04
CA LYS A 119 21.80 9.78 -5.13
C LYS A 119 21.18 11.17 -4.84
N SER A 120 20.13 11.19 -4.05
CA SER A 120 19.36 12.40 -3.72
C SER A 120 20.24 13.41 -2.99
N LYS A 121 20.19 14.67 -3.45
CA LYS A 121 20.91 15.78 -2.81
C LYS A 121 20.04 16.55 -1.82
N ILE A 122 18.73 16.42 -1.93
CA ILE A 122 17.76 17.10 -1.08
C ILE A 122 16.88 16.05 -0.39
N LEU A 123 16.74 16.21 0.92
CA LEU A 123 15.84 15.42 1.76
C LEU A 123 14.79 16.34 2.38
N VAL A 124 13.52 16.03 2.12
CA VAL A 124 12.38 16.68 2.81
C VAL A 124 11.89 15.70 3.87
N VAL A 125 11.93 16.09 5.13
CA VAL A 125 11.71 15.17 6.26
C VAL A 125 10.98 15.85 7.42
N GLU A 126 10.28 15.07 8.24
CA GLU A 126 9.67 15.56 9.47
C GLU A 126 10.73 16.05 10.45
N TYR A 127 10.48 17.24 11.05
CA TYR A 127 11.41 17.89 11.97
C TYR A 127 11.82 17.00 13.15
N GLY A 128 10.88 16.21 13.68
CA GLY A 128 11.13 15.31 14.82
C GLY A 128 12.15 14.19 14.56
N ARG A 129 12.50 13.93 13.29
CA ARG A 129 13.49 12.91 12.91
C ARG A 129 14.92 13.43 12.76
N LEU A 130 15.15 14.75 12.88
CA LEU A 130 16.45 15.33 12.55
C LEU A 130 17.60 14.71 13.35
N ASP A 131 17.45 14.60 14.68
CA ASP A 131 18.50 14.10 15.57
C ASP A 131 18.93 12.67 15.19
N ASP A 132 17.97 11.83 14.84
CA ASP A 132 18.21 10.45 14.39
C ASP A 132 18.93 10.38 13.04
N LEU A 133 18.81 11.42 12.21
CA LEU A 133 19.32 11.44 10.84
C LEU A 133 20.74 12.01 10.72
N LEU A 134 21.33 12.60 11.74
CA LEU A 134 22.66 13.24 11.65
C LEU A 134 23.72 12.27 11.09
N PHE A 135 23.71 11.02 11.58
CA PHE A 135 24.61 9.98 11.08
C PHE A 135 24.31 9.59 9.62
N VAL A 136 23.04 9.50 9.23
CA VAL A 136 22.63 9.20 7.86
C VAL A 136 23.10 10.29 6.91
N LEU A 137 22.93 11.56 7.28
CA LEU A 137 23.34 12.72 6.50
C LEU A 137 24.85 12.74 6.24
N SER A 138 25.67 12.38 7.26
CA SER A 138 27.14 12.34 7.13
C SER A 138 27.63 11.26 6.15
N GLN A 139 26.81 10.24 5.84
CA GLN A 139 27.15 9.11 4.97
C GLN A 139 26.49 9.11 3.59
N THR A 140 25.78 10.19 3.27
CA THR A 140 25.03 10.33 2.02
C THR A 140 25.47 11.57 1.23
N LYS A 141 24.93 11.75 0.03
CA LYS A 141 25.18 12.93 -0.80
C LYS A 141 24.20 14.08 -0.54
N VAL A 142 23.38 13.96 0.50
CA VAL A 142 22.43 15.01 0.88
C VAL A 142 23.20 16.26 1.27
N SER A 143 22.93 17.36 0.58
CA SER A 143 23.49 18.68 0.85
C SER A 143 22.48 19.68 1.37
N THR A 144 21.19 19.35 1.27
CA THR A 144 20.10 20.22 1.74
C THR A 144 19.01 19.36 2.42
N VAL A 145 18.62 19.78 3.61
CA VAL A 145 17.50 19.18 4.35
C VAL A 145 16.42 20.23 4.55
N VAL A 146 15.20 19.90 4.16
CA VAL A 146 14.01 20.72 4.42
C VAL A 146 13.17 20.05 5.50
N LEU A 147 13.06 20.70 6.63
CA LEU A 147 12.43 20.20 7.85
C LEU A 147 10.99 20.68 7.94
N VAL A 148 10.06 19.74 8.02
CA VAL A 148 8.63 20.03 8.08
C VAL A 148 8.10 19.66 9.47
N LYS A 149 7.40 20.59 10.11
CA LYS A 149 6.68 20.31 11.35
C LYS A 149 5.32 19.72 11.03
N LYS A 150 4.95 18.60 11.68
CA LYS A 150 3.63 17.96 11.46
C LYS A 150 2.47 18.88 11.83
N GLU A 151 2.64 19.78 12.80
CA GLU A 151 1.65 20.78 13.19
C GLU A 151 1.59 22.00 12.25
N MET A 152 2.40 22.04 11.21
CA MET A 152 2.29 23.06 10.17
C MET A 152 0.93 22.93 9.46
N ASN A 153 0.31 24.09 9.21
CA ASN A 153 -1.05 24.16 8.64
C ASN A 153 -2.19 23.67 9.56
N LEU A 154 -1.92 23.26 10.81
CA LEU A 154 -2.98 23.01 11.79
C LEU A 154 -3.52 24.33 12.36
N SER A 155 -4.82 24.33 12.66
CA SER A 155 -5.45 25.44 13.39
C SER A 155 -4.88 25.55 14.82
N LEU A 156 -5.07 26.70 15.47
CA LEU A 156 -4.66 26.88 16.86
C LEU A 156 -5.33 25.85 17.79
N VAL A 157 -6.59 25.53 17.53
CA VAL A 157 -7.36 24.55 18.30
C VAL A 157 -6.76 23.16 18.15
N ASP A 158 -6.45 22.74 16.92
CA ASP A 158 -5.81 21.45 16.65
C ASP A 158 -4.43 21.36 17.30
N LYS A 159 -3.63 22.44 17.25
CA LYS A 159 -2.32 22.50 17.91
C LYS A 159 -2.44 22.33 19.43
N ILE A 160 -3.43 22.99 20.05
CA ILE A 160 -3.69 22.85 21.50
C ILE A 160 -4.14 21.41 21.82
N GLN A 161 -5.04 20.83 21.02
CA GLN A 161 -5.47 19.45 21.22
C GLN A 161 -4.33 18.45 21.07
N MET A 162 -3.43 18.68 20.12
CA MET A 162 -2.23 17.87 19.94
C MET A 162 -1.32 17.92 21.17
N VAL A 163 -1.06 19.11 21.71
CA VAL A 163 -0.25 19.28 22.93
C VAL A 163 -0.90 18.63 24.15
N LEU A 164 -2.23 18.71 24.28
CA LEU A 164 -2.95 18.10 25.40
C LEU A 164 -3.00 16.56 25.33
N ARG A 165 -2.91 15.99 24.15
CA ARG A 165 -2.96 14.53 23.94
C ARG A 165 -1.57 13.87 23.90
N SER A 166 -0.55 14.61 23.54
CA SER A 166 0.84 14.12 23.49
C SER A 166 1.53 14.42 24.81
N GLU A 167 2.18 13.42 25.41
CA GLU A 167 3.15 13.62 26.52
C GLU A 167 4.41 14.37 26.06
N VAL A 168 4.33 15.20 25.03
CA VAL A 168 5.46 15.94 24.47
C VAL A 168 5.85 17.04 25.45
N LYS A 169 6.94 16.78 26.15
CA LYS A 169 7.67 17.82 26.89
C LYS A 169 7.99 18.97 25.94
N SER A 170 7.46 20.14 26.28
CA SER A 170 7.73 21.49 25.74
C SER A 170 8.58 21.59 24.46
N ILE A 171 7.95 22.11 23.42
CA ILE A 171 8.58 22.56 22.17
C ILE A 171 9.63 23.62 22.51
N SER A 172 10.88 23.22 22.55
CA SER A 172 11.99 24.17 22.56
C SER A 172 12.18 24.70 21.14
N ILE A 173 11.75 25.93 20.94
CA ILE A 173 11.73 26.57 19.62
C ILE A 173 13.16 27.08 19.30
N SER A 174 13.70 26.65 18.17
CA SER A 174 14.48 27.44 17.19
C SER A 174 15.91 27.90 17.49
N LYS A 175 16.66 27.39 18.43
CA LYS A 175 18.09 27.78 18.56
C LYS A 175 19.13 26.73 18.16
N HIS A 176 18.70 25.48 17.86
CA HIS A 176 19.64 24.36 17.65
C HIS A 176 20.00 24.04 16.20
N LEU A 177 19.25 24.53 15.20
CA LEU A 177 19.45 24.16 13.77
C LEU A 177 20.86 24.49 13.20
N ALA A 178 21.58 25.41 13.78
CA ALA A 178 22.91 25.83 13.28
C ALA A 178 24.07 24.93 13.75
N TYR A 179 23.87 24.12 14.80
CA TYR A 179 24.96 23.39 15.44
C TYR A 179 24.93 21.87 15.25
N ASP A 180 23.79 21.30 14.79
CA ASP A 180 23.56 19.85 14.83
C ASP A 180 23.61 19.13 13.48
N VAL A 181 23.75 19.83 12.37
CA VAL A 181 23.91 19.21 11.04
C VAL A 181 25.37 19.21 10.58
N PRO A 182 25.81 18.21 9.79
CA PRO A 182 27.15 18.21 9.19
C PRO A 182 27.42 19.53 8.46
N SER A 183 28.64 20.06 8.55
CA SER A 183 29.01 21.40 8.02
C SER A 183 28.80 21.57 6.51
N ASN A 184 28.68 20.47 5.79
CA ASN A 184 28.39 20.41 4.35
C ASN A 184 26.89 20.29 4.03
N VAL A 185 26.00 20.30 5.04
CA VAL A 185 24.55 20.17 4.87
C VAL A 185 23.87 21.47 5.28
N ALA A 186 23.07 22.04 4.39
CA ALA A 186 22.21 23.19 4.69
C ALA A 186 20.85 22.68 5.19
N ALA A 187 20.42 23.11 6.37
CA ALA A 187 19.13 22.77 6.93
C ALA A 187 18.19 23.99 6.96
N PHE A 188 16.96 23.81 6.54
CA PHE A 188 15.94 24.85 6.52
C PHE A 188 14.64 24.33 7.12
N MET A 189 13.97 25.13 7.94
CA MET A 189 12.56 24.91 8.22
C MET A 189 11.75 25.19 6.96
N TRP A 190 10.65 24.47 6.75
CA TRP A 190 9.81 24.59 5.54
C TRP A 190 9.40 26.04 5.23
N ASP A 191 8.86 26.75 6.22
CA ASP A 191 8.40 28.13 6.01
C ASP A 191 9.57 29.07 5.64
N ASP A 192 10.74 28.87 6.27
CA ASP A 192 11.94 29.65 5.96
C ASP A 192 12.50 29.28 4.57
N PHE A 193 12.46 28.00 4.19
CA PHE A 193 12.84 27.55 2.86
C PHE A 193 11.99 28.22 1.79
N ILE A 194 10.66 28.11 1.91
CA ILE A 194 9.73 28.75 0.97
C ILE A 194 9.95 30.24 0.94
N LYS A 195 9.95 30.92 2.10
CA LYS A 195 10.08 32.38 2.21
C LYS A 195 11.43 32.89 1.70
N LYS A 196 12.54 32.25 2.06
CA LYS A 196 13.87 32.65 1.61
C LYS A 196 13.99 32.54 0.11
N MET A 197 13.52 31.44 -0.48
CA MET A 197 13.62 31.22 -1.92
C MET A 197 12.67 32.15 -2.71
N THR A 198 11.50 32.51 -2.15
CA THR A 198 10.58 33.45 -2.80
C THR A 198 10.98 34.92 -2.66
N ASN A 199 11.57 35.32 -1.51
CA ASN A 199 11.97 36.71 -1.26
C ASN A 199 13.26 37.14 -1.97
N MET A 200 14.17 36.21 -2.30
CA MET A 200 15.44 36.52 -2.97
C MET A 200 15.28 37.09 -4.40
N TYR A 201 14.08 37.03 -4.98
CA TYR A 201 13.88 37.29 -6.40
C TYR A 201 12.80 38.31 -6.77
N GLY A 202 12.40 39.18 -5.82
CA GLY A 202 11.55 40.36 -6.14
C GLY A 202 10.07 40.01 -6.37
N LYS A 203 9.26 41.07 -6.49
CA LYS A 203 7.79 41.05 -6.64
C LYS A 203 7.29 40.66 -8.03
N ASP A 204 8.06 39.96 -8.84
CA ASP A 204 7.56 39.48 -10.15
C ASP A 204 6.53 38.39 -9.89
N ASN A 205 5.26 38.77 -10.03
CA ASN A 205 4.09 37.92 -9.79
C ASN A 205 3.94 36.74 -10.78
N ASP A 206 4.80 36.65 -11.76
CA ASP A 206 4.83 35.53 -12.69
C ASP A 206 5.91 34.55 -12.27
N ILE A 207 5.53 33.61 -11.37
CA ILE A 207 6.33 32.42 -11.09
C ILE A 207 6.26 31.53 -12.35
N VAL A 208 6.87 31.98 -13.41
CA VAL A 208 7.07 31.18 -14.63
C VAL A 208 8.27 30.28 -14.35
N VAL A 209 8.04 29.15 -13.70
CA VAL A 209 8.95 28.02 -13.84
C VAL A 209 8.87 27.65 -15.32
N LYS A 210 9.96 27.87 -16.06
CA LYS A 210 10.03 27.45 -17.46
C LYS A 210 9.65 25.98 -17.50
N GLN A 211 8.49 25.69 -18.07
CA GLN A 211 8.04 24.34 -18.30
C GLN A 211 8.95 23.81 -19.41
N GLU A 212 9.97 23.03 -19.01
CA GLU A 212 10.78 22.31 -19.99
C GLU A 212 9.89 21.30 -20.72
N GLU A 213 10.28 20.93 -21.95
CA GLU A 213 9.56 19.91 -22.70
C GLU A 213 9.45 18.64 -21.85
N PHE A 214 8.22 18.39 -21.39
CA PHE A 214 7.90 17.27 -20.51
C PHE A 214 7.26 16.16 -21.35
N SER A 215 7.80 14.96 -21.24
CA SER A 215 7.16 13.76 -21.74
C SER A 215 6.42 13.06 -20.59
N GLY A 216 5.15 12.72 -20.77
CA GLY A 216 4.40 11.93 -19.80
C GLY A 216 5.06 10.58 -19.45
N ARG A 217 6.00 10.13 -20.29
CA ARG A 217 6.80 8.92 -20.10
C ARG A 217 8.07 9.14 -19.30
N ASP A 218 8.42 10.38 -18.98
CA ASP A 218 9.55 10.66 -18.09
C ASP A 218 9.22 10.09 -16.69
N CYS A 219 10.24 9.62 -15.98
CA CYS A 219 10.09 9.20 -14.59
C CYS A 219 9.76 10.42 -13.71
N VAL A 220 8.74 10.31 -12.90
CA VAL A 220 8.29 11.40 -12.02
C VAL A 220 8.35 11.01 -10.53
N LEU A 221 8.13 9.73 -10.22
CA LEU A 221 8.17 9.24 -8.85
C LEU A 221 8.98 7.95 -8.76
N PHE A 222 9.66 7.81 -7.63
CA PHE A 222 10.15 6.53 -7.13
C PHE A 222 9.27 6.05 -5.99
N PHE A 223 8.83 4.78 -6.09
CA PHE A 223 8.27 4.02 -5.00
C PHE A 223 9.21 2.87 -4.63
N TYR A 224 9.06 2.35 -3.44
CA TYR A 224 9.90 1.25 -2.99
C TYR A 224 9.01 0.04 -2.67
N SER A 225 9.30 -1.11 -3.29
CA SER A 225 8.64 -2.36 -2.96
C SER A 225 9.44 -3.09 -1.90
N GLY A 226 8.77 -3.72 -0.94
CA GLY A 226 9.38 -4.77 -0.15
C GLY A 226 9.57 -5.98 -1.07
N GLY A 227 10.76 -6.16 -1.64
CA GLY A 227 11.05 -7.27 -2.54
C GLY A 227 10.72 -8.61 -1.87
N ALA A 228 10.14 -9.53 -2.61
CA ALA A 228 9.84 -10.90 -2.15
C ALA A 228 11.09 -11.68 -1.67
N GLU A 229 12.29 -11.16 -1.99
CA GLU A 229 13.59 -11.72 -1.65
C GLU A 229 14.31 -10.90 -0.56
N GLY A 230 13.60 -10.01 0.17
CA GLY A 230 14.20 -9.14 1.18
C GLY A 230 15.03 -7.98 0.63
N VAL A 231 15.14 -7.86 -0.70
CA VAL A 231 15.83 -6.74 -1.37
C VAL A 231 14.81 -5.71 -1.81
N VAL A 232 14.89 -4.51 -1.25
CA VAL A 232 14.05 -3.38 -1.63
C VAL A 232 14.35 -2.98 -3.08
N LYS A 233 13.33 -2.97 -3.94
CA LYS A 233 13.45 -2.52 -5.33
C LYS A 233 12.85 -1.12 -5.49
N THR A 234 13.55 -0.28 -6.25
CA THR A 234 13.08 1.08 -6.58
C THR A 234 12.27 1.06 -7.87
N ILE A 235 10.96 1.26 -7.76
CA ILE A 235 10.02 1.28 -8.89
C ILE A 235 10.01 2.67 -9.50
N MET A 236 10.27 2.77 -10.80
CA MET A 236 10.17 4.01 -11.57
C MET A 236 8.76 4.19 -12.14
N ALA A 237 8.08 5.23 -11.73
CA ALA A 237 6.73 5.57 -12.19
C ALA A 237 6.77 6.76 -13.16
N SER A 238 6.03 6.67 -14.25
CA SER A 238 5.81 7.79 -15.16
C SER A 238 4.52 8.55 -14.82
N SER A 239 4.44 9.83 -15.22
CA SER A 239 3.19 10.58 -15.10
C SER A 239 2.07 9.92 -15.90
N GLU A 240 2.36 9.40 -17.09
CA GLU A 240 1.39 8.74 -17.95
C GLU A 240 0.75 7.52 -17.26
N SER A 241 1.57 6.67 -16.61
CA SER A 241 1.06 5.49 -15.91
C SER A 241 0.20 5.85 -14.69
N ILE A 242 0.62 6.84 -13.91
CA ILE A 242 -0.13 7.31 -12.75
C ILE A 242 -1.45 7.98 -13.16
N ASN A 243 -1.41 8.90 -14.12
CA ASN A 243 -2.60 9.59 -14.64
C ASN A 243 -3.61 8.60 -15.24
N ALA A 244 -3.13 7.58 -15.98
CA ALA A 244 -3.99 6.58 -16.58
C ALA A 244 -4.75 5.76 -15.53
N VAL A 245 -4.07 5.32 -14.47
CA VAL A 245 -4.73 4.58 -13.37
C VAL A 245 -5.69 5.47 -12.61
N ALA A 246 -5.31 6.73 -12.33
CA ALA A 246 -6.20 7.69 -11.67
C ALA A 246 -7.46 7.98 -12.49
N GLN A 247 -7.33 8.12 -13.81
CA GLN A 247 -8.47 8.30 -14.73
C GLN A 247 -9.40 7.09 -14.72
N ILE A 248 -8.85 5.88 -14.80
CA ILE A 248 -9.63 4.62 -14.79
C ILE A 248 -10.38 4.48 -13.46
N PHE A 249 -9.69 4.68 -12.33
CA PHE A 249 -10.30 4.58 -11.02
C PHE A 249 -11.36 5.66 -10.79
N GLY A 250 -11.12 6.87 -11.29
CA GLY A 250 -12.09 7.95 -11.28
C GLY A 250 -13.38 7.64 -12.04
N CYS A 251 -13.28 6.91 -13.16
CA CYS A 251 -14.47 6.48 -13.91
C CYS A 251 -15.31 5.49 -13.12
N LEU A 252 -14.70 4.53 -12.44
CA LEU A 252 -15.41 3.62 -11.53
C LEU A 252 -16.14 4.37 -10.42
N TYR A 253 -15.48 5.38 -9.87
CA TYR A 253 -16.06 6.19 -8.82
C TYR A 253 -17.36 6.86 -9.27
N MET A 254 -17.37 7.42 -10.48
CA MET A 254 -18.55 8.09 -11.06
C MET A 254 -19.66 7.10 -11.44
N GLU A 255 -19.33 5.87 -11.81
CA GLU A 255 -20.32 4.85 -12.17
C GLU A 255 -21.12 4.40 -10.95
N PHE A 256 -20.46 4.17 -9.82
CA PHE A 256 -21.15 3.78 -8.58
C PHE A 256 -22.10 4.85 -8.04
N GLU A 257 -21.89 6.12 -8.39
CA GLU A 257 -22.84 7.20 -8.04
C GLU A 257 -24.08 7.19 -8.93
N ASN A 258 -23.99 6.68 -10.16
CA ASN A 258 -25.10 6.70 -11.10
C ASN A 258 -26.06 5.50 -10.98
N ASP A 259 -25.65 4.41 -10.30
CA ASP A 259 -26.47 3.20 -10.20
C ASP A 259 -27.54 3.26 -9.10
N GLU A 260 -27.36 4.11 -8.07
CA GLU A 260 -28.30 4.19 -6.95
C GLU A 260 -29.66 4.84 -7.31
N ASP A 261 -29.75 5.63 -8.42
CA ASP A 261 -31.01 6.28 -8.82
C ASP A 261 -31.11 6.49 -10.34
N LYS A 262 -31.55 5.48 -11.06
CA LYS A 262 -31.84 5.60 -12.52
C LYS A 262 -32.97 6.59 -12.86
N GLU A 263 -33.78 7.02 -11.92
CA GLU A 263 -34.91 7.95 -12.13
C GLU A 263 -34.58 9.45 -11.88
N ILE A 264 -33.41 9.80 -11.31
CA ILE A 264 -33.07 11.21 -10.96
C ILE A 264 -31.94 11.75 -11.87
N LYS A 265 -31.94 11.41 -13.13
CA LYS A 265 -30.82 11.62 -14.08
C LYS A 265 -30.63 13.02 -14.66
N SER A 266 -31.22 14.08 -14.19
CA SER A 266 -31.02 15.37 -14.88
C SER A 266 -30.48 16.54 -14.07
N ASN A 267 -30.35 16.46 -12.73
CA ASN A 267 -29.94 17.61 -11.92
C ASN A 267 -29.16 17.28 -10.63
N VAL A 268 -28.58 16.10 -10.45
CA VAL A 268 -27.78 15.83 -9.25
C VAL A 268 -26.41 16.47 -9.43
N GLN A 269 -26.20 17.56 -8.74
CA GLN A 269 -24.90 18.19 -8.56
C GLN A 269 -23.99 17.19 -7.84
N HIS A 270 -22.88 16.79 -8.45
CA HIS A 270 -21.88 15.90 -7.85
C HIS A 270 -21.51 16.45 -6.45
N VAL A 271 -21.88 15.70 -5.42
CA VAL A 271 -21.46 16.02 -4.04
C VAL A 271 -20.08 15.42 -3.85
N ALA A 272 -19.07 16.27 -3.73
CA ALA A 272 -17.69 15.82 -3.50
C ALA A 272 -17.63 14.93 -2.25
N ASP A 273 -17.06 13.74 -2.39
CA ASP A 273 -16.78 12.89 -1.24
C ASP A 273 -15.59 13.43 -0.44
N ARG A 274 -15.66 13.22 0.87
CA ARG A 274 -14.53 13.42 1.78
C ARG A 274 -13.83 12.08 1.94
N PHE A 275 -12.65 11.97 1.37
CA PHE A 275 -11.91 10.72 1.19
C PHE A 275 -10.74 10.63 2.18
N LEU A 276 -10.79 9.65 3.09
CA LEU A 276 -9.76 9.38 4.09
C LEU A 276 -9.01 8.09 3.74
N SER A 277 -7.68 8.16 3.76
CA SER A 277 -6.82 6.98 3.59
C SER A 277 -6.26 6.49 4.93
N GLY A 278 -6.32 5.17 5.14
CA GLY A 278 -5.60 4.45 6.18
C GLY A 278 -4.44 3.60 5.62
N LEU A 279 -4.05 3.87 4.35
CA LEU A 279 -2.92 3.19 3.72
C LEU A 279 -1.59 3.88 4.08
N ILE A 280 -0.49 3.18 3.84
CA ILE A 280 0.86 3.74 3.99
C ILE A 280 1.11 4.71 2.82
N ASN A 281 1.40 5.98 3.13
CA ASN A 281 1.52 7.07 2.15
C ASN A 281 2.66 6.91 1.14
N SER A 282 3.64 6.07 1.41
CA SER A 282 4.75 5.75 0.50
C SER A 282 4.39 4.71 -0.57
N THR A 283 3.16 4.22 -0.59
CA THR A 283 2.72 3.22 -1.57
C THR A 283 2.04 3.86 -2.79
N PRO A 284 2.17 3.25 -3.99
CA PRO A 284 1.39 3.69 -5.14
C PRO A 284 -0.12 3.67 -4.88
N LYS A 285 -0.63 2.70 -4.11
CA LYS A 285 -2.06 2.59 -3.78
C LYS A 285 -2.58 3.83 -3.08
N ASP A 286 -1.83 4.32 -2.10
CA ASP A 286 -2.23 5.51 -1.38
C ASP A 286 -2.11 6.76 -2.25
N PHE A 287 -0.95 6.99 -2.87
CA PHE A 287 -0.76 8.20 -3.66
C PHE A 287 -1.66 8.25 -4.90
N VAL A 288 -1.73 7.17 -5.69
CA VAL A 288 -2.46 7.16 -6.96
C VAL A 288 -3.97 7.10 -6.75
N LEU A 289 -4.45 6.17 -5.89
CA LEU A 289 -5.89 5.93 -5.74
C LEU A 289 -6.55 6.81 -4.67
N ALA A 290 -5.89 6.98 -3.52
CA ALA A 290 -6.48 7.70 -2.39
C ALA A 290 -6.19 9.21 -2.40
N LYS A 291 -5.28 9.69 -3.27
CA LYS A 291 -4.96 11.12 -3.39
C LYS A 291 -5.12 11.62 -4.83
N HIS A 292 -4.28 11.16 -5.77
CA HIS A 292 -4.27 11.71 -7.12
C HIS A 292 -5.61 11.51 -7.86
N ALA A 293 -6.15 10.28 -7.83
CA ALA A 293 -7.46 10.00 -8.42
C ALA A 293 -8.57 10.83 -7.78
N GLN A 294 -8.54 11.01 -6.45
CA GLN A 294 -9.56 11.77 -5.73
C GLN A 294 -9.55 13.26 -6.10
N PHE A 295 -8.37 13.86 -6.22
CA PHE A 295 -8.25 15.22 -6.74
C PHE A 295 -8.78 15.35 -8.18
N CYS A 296 -8.54 14.35 -9.02
CA CYS A 296 -8.97 14.36 -10.42
C CYS A 296 -10.50 14.26 -10.58
N VAL A 297 -11.18 13.53 -9.70
CA VAL A 297 -12.66 13.46 -9.72
C VAL A 297 -13.33 14.60 -8.96
N GLY A 298 -12.57 15.42 -8.23
CA GLY A 298 -13.09 16.58 -7.51
C GLY A 298 -13.50 16.30 -6.07
N ASN A 299 -13.01 15.24 -5.48
CA ASN A 299 -13.21 14.93 -4.08
C ASN A 299 -12.30 15.76 -3.17
N THR A 300 -12.67 15.82 -1.89
CA THR A 300 -11.83 16.38 -0.84
C THR A 300 -10.96 15.27 -0.26
N VAL A 301 -9.65 15.36 -0.40
CA VAL A 301 -8.70 14.48 0.29
C VAL A 301 -8.57 14.93 1.74
N VAL A 302 -8.87 14.04 2.65
CA VAL A 302 -8.77 14.28 4.09
C VAL A 302 -7.46 13.67 4.59
N LEU A 303 -6.52 14.53 4.99
CA LEU A 303 -5.31 14.12 5.67
C LEU A 303 -5.53 14.13 7.17
N TYR A 304 -5.04 13.13 7.84
CA TYR A 304 -5.15 13.04 9.28
C TYR A 304 -3.79 13.21 9.92
N PRO A 305 -3.64 14.18 10.84
CA PRO A 305 -2.39 14.33 11.57
C PRO A 305 -2.10 13.05 12.34
N PRO A 306 -0.87 12.53 12.30
CA PRO A 306 -0.49 11.39 13.11
C PRO A 306 -0.43 11.85 14.59
N TYR A 307 -1.57 11.89 15.25
CA TYR A 307 -1.64 11.96 16.70
C TYR A 307 -1.30 10.58 17.25
N ASP A 308 -0.51 10.51 18.31
CA ASP A 308 -0.10 9.29 18.98
C ASP A 308 -1.25 8.29 19.07
N ASN A 309 -1.06 7.09 18.51
CA ASN A 309 -2.01 6.00 18.52
C ASN A 309 -3.46 6.38 18.14
N GLY A 310 -3.65 7.52 17.51
CA GLY A 310 -4.91 7.91 16.91
C GLY A 310 -5.27 6.88 15.87
N THR A 311 -5.99 5.89 16.30
CA THR A 311 -6.44 4.82 15.45
C THR A 311 -7.12 5.43 14.23
N PHE A 312 -6.96 4.84 13.06
CA PHE A 312 -7.73 5.16 11.85
C PHE A 312 -9.23 5.39 12.18
N VAL A 313 -9.76 4.62 13.12
CA VAL A 313 -11.12 4.75 13.66
C VAL A 313 -11.36 6.13 14.26
N GLY A 314 -10.42 6.64 15.06
CA GLY A 314 -10.51 8.00 15.62
C GLY A 314 -10.49 9.08 14.53
N ALA A 315 -9.67 8.90 13.51
CA ALA A 315 -9.63 9.76 12.33
C ALA A 315 -10.97 9.76 11.59
N LEU A 316 -11.50 8.59 11.30
CA LEU A 316 -12.78 8.42 10.61
C LEU A 316 -13.94 9.08 11.40
N ILE A 317 -14.02 8.83 12.71
CA ILE A 317 -15.03 9.43 13.58
C ILE A 317 -14.90 10.95 13.64
N GLY A 318 -13.67 11.46 13.79
CA GLY A 318 -13.42 12.89 13.92
C GLY A 318 -13.64 13.67 12.64
N THR A 319 -13.26 13.10 11.50
CA THR A 319 -13.40 13.76 10.20
C THR A 319 -14.76 13.53 9.54
N LYS A 320 -15.49 12.46 9.91
CA LYS A 320 -16.72 12.03 9.24
C LYS A 320 -16.53 11.89 7.73
N ALA A 321 -15.43 11.27 7.32
CA ALA A 321 -15.17 11.03 5.91
C ALA A 321 -16.25 10.11 5.32
N SER A 322 -16.76 10.46 4.14
CA SER A 322 -17.82 9.69 3.48
C SER A 322 -17.31 8.48 2.71
N SER A 323 -16.01 8.48 2.40
CA SER A 323 -15.31 7.40 1.72
C SER A 323 -13.97 7.12 2.40
N VAL A 324 -13.64 5.84 2.54
CA VAL A 324 -12.39 5.40 3.19
C VAL A 324 -11.67 4.35 2.37
N PHE A 325 -10.34 4.35 2.45
CA PHE A 325 -9.50 3.32 1.86
C PHE A 325 -8.51 2.80 2.90
N ALA A 326 -8.57 1.51 3.21
CA ALA A 326 -7.66 0.91 4.19
C ALA A 326 -7.43 -0.59 3.90
N TYR A 327 -6.58 -1.21 4.72
CA TYR A 327 -6.36 -2.65 4.71
C TYR A 327 -7.51 -3.39 5.41
N PRO A 328 -7.82 -4.65 5.05
CA PRO A 328 -8.80 -5.47 5.76
C PRO A 328 -8.56 -5.50 7.27
N SER A 329 -7.32 -5.64 7.72
CA SER A 329 -6.96 -5.63 9.14
C SER A 329 -7.40 -4.37 9.88
N THR A 330 -7.37 -3.21 9.22
CA THR A 330 -7.85 -1.94 9.78
C THR A 330 -9.35 -1.96 10.02
N PHE A 331 -10.11 -2.55 9.10
CA PHE A 331 -11.56 -2.68 9.22
C PHE A 331 -11.96 -3.70 10.30
N ILE A 332 -11.22 -4.80 10.42
CA ILE A 332 -11.40 -5.78 11.51
C ILE A 332 -11.12 -5.12 12.87
N GLN A 333 -10.07 -4.32 13.00
CA GLN A 333 -9.80 -3.56 14.23
C GLN A 333 -10.91 -2.55 14.54
N MET A 334 -11.53 -1.97 13.51
CA MET A 334 -12.66 -1.05 13.69
C MET A 334 -13.85 -1.74 14.36
N THR A 335 -14.21 -2.98 14.00
CA THR A 335 -15.32 -3.71 14.62
C THR A 335 -15.07 -3.97 16.12
N LYS A 336 -13.81 -4.15 16.51
CA LYS A 336 -13.38 -4.39 17.90
C LYS A 336 -13.21 -3.09 18.72
N SER A 337 -13.37 -1.91 18.10
CA SER A 337 -13.12 -0.61 18.75
C SER A 337 -14.28 -0.15 19.63
N ALA A 338 -14.01 0.16 20.90
CA ALA A 338 -15.01 0.70 21.83
C ALA A 338 -15.58 2.07 21.39
N SER A 339 -14.81 2.88 20.66
CA SER A 339 -15.29 4.15 20.11
C SER A 339 -16.19 3.93 18.90
N ALA A 340 -15.85 3.00 18.01
CA ALA A 340 -16.67 2.65 16.87
C ALA A 340 -18.00 2.02 17.30
N ALA A 341 -17.99 1.16 18.34
CA ALA A 341 -19.20 0.55 18.88
C ALA A 341 -20.27 1.58 19.35
N LYS A 342 -19.83 2.78 19.72
CA LYS A 342 -20.70 3.88 20.20
C LYS A 342 -21.04 4.92 19.12
N THR A 343 -20.49 4.78 17.92
CA THR A 343 -20.60 5.77 16.84
C THR A 343 -21.70 5.36 15.86
N ASN A 344 -22.45 6.35 15.36
CA ASN A 344 -23.31 6.21 14.20
C ASN A 344 -22.48 6.55 12.95
N PHE A 345 -22.45 5.63 11.97
CA PHE A 345 -21.66 5.76 10.74
C PHE A 345 -22.50 6.14 9.51
N ASP A 346 -23.67 6.78 9.69
CA ASP A 346 -24.56 7.21 8.60
C ASP A 346 -23.90 8.12 7.55
N PHE A 347 -22.76 8.72 7.90
CA PHE A 347 -21.96 9.53 7.00
C PHE A 347 -21.07 8.70 6.05
N LEU A 348 -20.77 7.42 6.38
CA LEU A 348 -19.89 6.56 5.60
C LEU A 348 -20.69 5.85 4.50
N ARG A 349 -20.29 6.07 3.26
CA ARG A 349 -20.98 5.55 2.06
C ARG A 349 -20.17 4.52 1.29
N LYS A 350 -18.86 4.72 1.18
CA LYS A 350 -17.98 3.86 0.38
C LYS A 350 -16.78 3.41 1.19
N VAL A 351 -16.46 2.13 1.07
CA VAL A 351 -15.30 1.52 1.70
C VAL A 351 -14.47 0.85 0.61
N TYR A 352 -13.21 1.25 0.50
CA TYR A 352 -12.25 0.64 -0.39
C TYR A 352 -11.27 -0.20 0.41
N SER A 353 -11.03 -1.43 -0.03
CA SER A 353 -10.11 -2.36 0.61
C SER A 353 -9.06 -2.88 -0.38
N SER A 354 -7.82 -3.04 0.06
CA SER A 354 -6.74 -3.58 -0.75
C SER A 354 -5.57 -4.07 0.09
N GLY A 355 -4.60 -4.74 -0.56
CA GLY A 355 -3.33 -5.15 0.05
C GLY A 355 -3.32 -6.62 0.46
N THR A 356 -4.39 -7.11 1.03
CA THR A 356 -4.59 -8.53 1.37
C THR A 356 -6.02 -8.93 1.01
N VAL A 357 -6.29 -10.22 0.98
CA VAL A 357 -7.65 -10.73 0.77
C VAL A 357 -8.49 -10.42 2.01
N PHE A 358 -9.64 -9.81 1.81
CA PHE A 358 -10.64 -9.65 2.86
C PHE A 358 -11.43 -10.96 2.94
N ASN A 359 -11.15 -11.80 3.95
CA ASN A 359 -11.79 -13.10 4.04
C ASN A 359 -13.32 -12.99 4.24
N GLY A 360 -14.06 -14.02 3.83
CA GLY A 360 -15.51 -13.94 3.78
C GLY A 360 -16.19 -13.73 5.13
N VAL A 361 -15.65 -14.30 6.22
CA VAL A 361 -16.21 -14.16 7.57
C VAL A 361 -16.00 -12.75 8.09
N ASP A 362 -14.76 -12.27 8.08
CA ASP A 362 -14.42 -10.92 8.55
C ASP A 362 -15.14 -9.84 7.74
N LYS A 363 -15.26 -10.04 6.42
CA LYS A 363 -16.00 -9.15 5.53
C LYS A 363 -17.47 -9.08 5.90
N TYR A 364 -18.10 -10.22 6.14
CA TYR A 364 -19.50 -10.28 6.56
C TYR A 364 -19.70 -9.59 7.91
N GLU A 365 -18.88 -9.90 8.91
CA GLU A 365 -18.96 -9.28 10.25
C GLU A 365 -18.77 -7.75 10.17
N PHE A 366 -17.83 -7.28 9.36
CA PHE A 366 -17.61 -5.85 9.16
C PHE A 366 -18.84 -5.15 8.53
N LEU A 367 -19.44 -5.75 7.49
CA LEU A 367 -20.59 -5.16 6.81
C LEU A 367 -21.84 -5.14 7.74
N GLU A 368 -22.09 -6.24 8.48
CA GLU A 368 -23.18 -6.27 9.46
C GLU A 368 -22.95 -5.26 10.61
N PHE A 369 -21.71 -5.14 11.10
CA PHE A 369 -21.37 -4.11 12.08
C PHE A 369 -21.72 -2.70 11.57
N LEU A 370 -21.35 -2.35 10.34
CA LEU A 370 -21.69 -1.03 9.77
C LEU A 370 -23.18 -0.84 9.61
N LYS A 371 -23.92 -1.86 9.19
CA LYS A 371 -25.37 -1.83 9.06
C LYS A 371 -26.07 -1.60 10.40
N GLU A 372 -25.61 -2.25 11.48
CA GLU A 372 -26.06 -1.99 12.85
C GLU A 372 -25.79 -0.54 13.30
N LYS A 373 -24.76 0.10 12.72
CA LYS A 373 -24.37 1.50 12.96
C LYS A 373 -24.98 2.49 11.94
N ASN A 374 -26.09 2.11 11.29
CA ASN A 374 -26.82 2.90 10.31
C ASN A 374 -26.03 3.28 9.05
N SER A 375 -25.09 2.45 8.65
CA SER A 375 -24.32 2.65 7.42
C SER A 375 -24.49 1.45 6.49
N ASN A 376 -24.98 1.71 5.28
CA ASN A 376 -25.07 0.73 4.22
C ASN A 376 -24.04 1.10 3.15
N VAL A 377 -22.83 0.58 3.31
CA VAL A 377 -21.70 0.96 2.45
C VAL A 377 -21.61 0.12 1.17
N LEU A 378 -21.14 0.75 0.11
CA LEU A 378 -20.57 0.02 -1.02
C LEU A 378 -19.13 -0.38 -0.65
N LEU A 379 -18.86 -1.66 -0.51
CA LEU A 379 -17.51 -2.18 -0.36
C LEU A 379 -16.90 -2.45 -1.75
N VAL A 380 -15.74 -1.87 -2.00
CA VAL A 380 -14.93 -2.06 -3.21
C VAL A 380 -13.59 -2.66 -2.82
N GLU A 381 -13.32 -3.86 -3.28
CA GLU A 381 -12.03 -4.53 -3.09
C GLU A 381 -11.19 -4.35 -4.36
N THR A 382 -9.90 -4.06 -4.21
CA THR A 382 -9.00 -3.91 -5.35
C THR A 382 -7.80 -4.82 -5.22
N TYR A 383 -7.47 -5.51 -6.32
CA TYR A 383 -6.25 -6.28 -6.47
C TYR A 383 -5.30 -5.54 -7.42
N GLY A 384 -4.03 -5.55 -7.08
CA GLY A 384 -2.97 -4.99 -7.90
C GLY A 384 -1.64 -4.90 -7.16
N LEU A 385 -0.64 -4.43 -7.86
CA LEU A 385 0.75 -4.40 -7.41
C LEU A 385 1.38 -3.03 -7.69
N SER A 386 2.47 -2.74 -7.00
CA SER A 386 3.18 -1.46 -7.14
C SER A 386 3.72 -1.24 -8.56
N GLU A 387 4.14 -2.31 -9.23
CA GLU A 387 4.63 -2.33 -10.60
C GLU A 387 3.55 -1.97 -11.65
N ALA A 388 2.28 -2.01 -11.24
CA ALA A 388 1.10 -1.62 -12.04
C ALA A 388 0.45 -0.32 -11.55
N MET A 389 1.15 0.50 -10.77
CA MET A 389 0.64 1.74 -10.15
C MET A 389 -0.69 1.52 -9.40
N ALA A 390 -0.77 0.44 -8.65
CA ALA A 390 -1.76 0.14 -7.63
C ALA A 390 -2.85 -0.88 -7.99
N ALA A 391 -3.79 -0.58 -8.89
CA ALA A 391 -4.95 -1.43 -9.11
C ALA A 391 -5.00 -1.97 -10.55
N CYS A 392 -5.37 -3.24 -10.66
CA CYS A 392 -5.58 -3.92 -11.94
C CYS A 392 -6.96 -4.57 -12.04
N VAL A 393 -7.49 -5.02 -10.91
CA VAL A 393 -8.75 -5.76 -10.79
C VAL A 393 -9.56 -5.17 -9.65
N TYR A 394 -10.88 -5.22 -9.76
CA TYR A 394 -11.78 -4.78 -8.70
C TYR A 394 -12.97 -5.72 -8.53
N CYS A 395 -13.46 -5.79 -7.30
CA CYS A 395 -14.70 -6.47 -6.94
C CYS A 395 -15.55 -5.55 -6.07
N THR A 396 -16.86 -5.64 -6.19
CA THR A 396 -17.77 -4.88 -5.34
C THR A 396 -18.77 -5.79 -4.63
N SER A 397 -19.25 -5.35 -3.47
CA SER A 397 -20.26 -6.09 -2.70
C SER A 397 -21.55 -6.37 -3.47
N ILE A 398 -21.87 -5.56 -4.47
CA ILE A 398 -23.08 -5.75 -5.31
C ILE A 398 -22.89 -6.79 -6.44
N MET A 399 -21.67 -7.21 -6.75
CA MET A 399 -21.43 -8.25 -7.76
C MET A 399 -21.92 -9.63 -7.34
N GLY A 400 -22.10 -9.87 -6.04
CA GLY A 400 -22.65 -11.10 -5.50
C GLY A 400 -21.82 -12.36 -5.74
N VAL A 401 -20.51 -12.22 -6.00
CA VAL A 401 -19.58 -13.33 -6.24
C VAL A 401 -18.57 -13.39 -5.10
N GLU A 402 -18.56 -14.52 -4.40
CA GLU A 402 -17.65 -14.73 -3.28
C GLU A 402 -16.30 -15.28 -3.71
N LYS A 403 -15.27 -15.08 -2.88
CA LYS A 403 -13.90 -15.59 -3.03
C LYS A 403 -13.18 -15.13 -4.30
N THR A 404 -13.75 -14.27 -5.12
CA THR A 404 -13.09 -13.68 -6.28
C THR A 404 -12.35 -12.40 -5.90
N ILE A 405 -11.28 -12.07 -6.63
CA ILE A 405 -10.67 -10.73 -6.64
C ILE A 405 -11.36 -9.80 -7.63
N GLY A 406 -12.33 -10.30 -8.42
CA GLY A 406 -13.19 -9.52 -9.28
C GLY A 406 -12.88 -9.62 -10.77
N ILE A 407 -13.06 -8.50 -11.45
CA ILE A 407 -12.87 -8.35 -12.89
C ILE A 407 -11.81 -7.27 -13.17
N PRO A 408 -11.14 -7.32 -14.34
CA PRO A 408 -10.15 -6.28 -14.69
C PRO A 408 -10.75 -4.89 -14.71
N LEU A 409 -9.96 -3.91 -14.32
CA LEU A 409 -10.27 -2.50 -14.54
C LEU A 409 -10.32 -2.17 -16.05
N PRO A 410 -11.04 -1.14 -16.48
CA PRO A 410 -11.02 -0.68 -17.86
C PRO A 410 -9.61 -0.49 -18.41
N LYS A 411 -9.38 -0.90 -19.67
CA LYS A 411 -8.07 -0.90 -20.34
C LYS A 411 -7.02 -1.82 -19.71
N VAL A 412 -7.36 -2.60 -18.70
CA VAL A 412 -6.50 -3.65 -18.15
C VAL A 412 -6.88 -4.99 -18.76
N ILE A 413 -5.89 -5.76 -19.16
CA ILE A 413 -6.08 -7.11 -19.67
C ILE A 413 -5.38 -8.07 -18.71
N VAL A 414 -6.09 -9.11 -18.31
CA VAL A 414 -5.56 -10.18 -17.46
C VAL A 414 -5.60 -11.50 -18.24
N LYS A 415 -4.55 -12.29 -18.09
CA LYS A 415 -4.52 -13.67 -18.57
C LYS A 415 -3.79 -14.57 -17.59
N ILE A 416 -4.10 -15.85 -17.64
CA ILE A 416 -3.45 -16.88 -16.86
C ILE A 416 -2.48 -17.64 -17.75
N ILE A 417 -1.26 -17.81 -17.32
CA ILE A 417 -0.25 -18.54 -18.08
C ILE A 417 0.37 -19.67 -17.26
N ASP A 418 0.93 -20.60 -17.97
CA ASP A 418 1.87 -21.56 -17.41
C ASP A 418 3.25 -20.89 -17.31
N SER A 419 3.80 -20.79 -16.11
CA SER A 419 5.05 -20.05 -15.85
C SER A 419 6.29 -20.68 -16.50
N GLU A 420 6.25 -21.99 -16.80
CA GLU A 420 7.36 -22.72 -17.42
C GLU A 420 7.30 -22.64 -18.96
N THR A 421 6.13 -22.96 -19.51
CA THR A 421 5.95 -23.04 -20.97
C THR A 421 5.53 -21.72 -21.62
N MET A 422 5.13 -20.74 -20.82
CA MET A 422 4.56 -19.45 -21.24
C MET A 422 3.27 -19.61 -22.06
N ALA A 423 2.65 -20.78 -22.02
CA ALA A 423 1.38 -21.05 -22.68
C ALA A 423 0.22 -20.44 -21.90
N GLU A 424 -0.73 -19.84 -22.62
CA GLU A 424 -1.95 -19.33 -22.00
C GLU A 424 -2.84 -20.50 -21.55
N LYS A 425 -3.30 -20.45 -20.31
CA LYS A 425 -4.21 -21.45 -19.73
C LYS A 425 -5.64 -21.20 -20.17
N THR A 426 -6.43 -22.25 -20.25
CA THR A 426 -7.87 -22.15 -20.52
C THR A 426 -8.64 -21.81 -19.24
N VAL A 427 -9.89 -21.40 -19.41
CA VAL A 427 -10.83 -21.10 -18.32
C VAL A 427 -10.85 -22.24 -17.28
N GLY A 428 -10.79 -21.89 -16.01
CA GLY A 428 -10.76 -22.80 -14.86
C GLY A 428 -9.38 -23.39 -14.53
N GLN A 429 -8.39 -23.25 -15.42
CA GLN A 429 -7.04 -23.76 -15.16
C GLN A 429 -6.21 -22.75 -14.36
N LYS A 430 -5.48 -23.25 -13.36
CA LYS A 430 -4.57 -22.44 -12.53
C LYS A 430 -3.24 -22.17 -13.24
N GLY A 431 -2.71 -20.98 -13.02
CA GLY A 431 -1.40 -20.56 -13.52
C GLY A 431 -1.05 -19.18 -13.00
N GLU A 432 0.04 -18.60 -13.48
CA GLU A 432 0.45 -17.26 -13.10
C GLU A 432 -0.49 -16.20 -13.69
N ILE A 433 -0.93 -15.27 -12.84
CA ILE A 433 -1.70 -14.10 -13.27
C ILE A 433 -0.74 -13.12 -13.96
N CYS A 434 -0.98 -12.84 -15.24
CA CYS A 434 -0.25 -11.81 -15.98
C CYS A 434 -1.15 -10.64 -16.34
N VAL A 435 -0.61 -9.43 -16.19
CA VAL A 435 -1.37 -8.19 -16.37
C VAL A 435 -0.73 -7.31 -17.43
N ASN A 436 -1.54 -6.85 -18.39
CA ASN A 436 -1.21 -5.74 -19.28
C ASN A 436 -2.06 -4.53 -18.89
N THR A 437 -1.43 -3.42 -18.51
CA THR A 437 -2.10 -2.24 -17.95
C THR A 437 -1.43 -0.96 -18.44
N PRO A 438 -2.18 0.12 -18.66
CA PRO A 438 -1.58 1.44 -18.88
C PRO A 438 -0.84 1.98 -17.64
N GLY A 439 -1.12 1.41 -16.46
CA GLY A 439 -0.41 1.72 -15.20
C GLY A 439 0.95 1.04 -15.05
N MET A 440 1.49 0.40 -16.08
CA MET A 440 2.78 -0.30 -15.99
C MET A 440 3.93 0.63 -15.62
N MET A 441 4.78 0.22 -14.68
CA MET A 441 6.00 0.95 -14.33
C MET A 441 6.96 1.05 -15.52
N LEU A 442 7.89 1.99 -15.46
CA LEU A 442 9.00 2.08 -16.44
C LEU A 442 10.01 0.94 -16.27
N GLY A 443 10.15 0.43 -15.05
CA GLY A 443 11.07 -0.61 -14.64
C GLY A 443 11.61 -0.33 -13.24
N TYR A 444 12.54 -1.16 -12.79
CA TYR A 444 13.30 -0.92 -11.56
C TYR A 444 14.51 -0.05 -11.84
N PHE A 445 14.77 0.92 -10.98
CA PHE A 445 15.90 1.84 -11.12
C PHE A 445 17.23 1.10 -10.94
N GLU A 446 18.13 1.22 -11.92
CA GLU A 446 19.44 0.56 -11.97
C GLU A 446 19.37 -0.99 -11.86
N ASP A 447 18.20 -1.63 -12.15
CA ASP A 447 18.02 -3.10 -12.16
C ASP A 447 17.26 -3.55 -13.42
N GLU A 448 17.98 -3.59 -14.55
CA GLU A 448 17.42 -4.08 -15.82
C GLU A 448 17.09 -5.59 -15.75
N GLY A 449 17.91 -6.38 -15.07
CA GLY A 449 17.70 -7.81 -14.90
C GLY A 449 16.40 -8.11 -14.13
N GLY A 450 16.16 -7.40 -13.02
CA GLY A 450 14.91 -7.46 -12.27
C GLY A 450 13.72 -7.00 -13.10
N THR A 451 13.89 -5.91 -13.85
CA THR A 451 12.84 -5.41 -14.75
C THR A 451 12.43 -6.45 -15.78
N ASN A 452 13.41 -7.08 -16.46
CA ASN A 452 13.15 -8.09 -17.49
C ASN A 452 12.57 -9.39 -16.93
N ARG A 453 12.74 -9.69 -15.65
CA ARG A 453 12.06 -10.81 -14.99
C ARG A 453 10.57 -10.54 -14.80
N VAL A 454 10.20 -9.31 -14.48
CA VAL A 454 8.82 -8.93 -14.15
C VAL A 454 8.06 -8.44 -15.39
N ILE A 455 8.69 -7.65 -16.27
CA ILE A 455 8.05 -7.14 -17.49
C ILE A 455 8.58 -7.92 -18.69
N ARG A 456 7.73 -8.78 -19.26
CA ARG A 456 8.10 -9.61 -20.41
C ARG A 456 7.23 -9.29 -21.62
N ARG A 457 7.83 -9.37 -22.82
CA ARG A 457 7.07 -9.28 -24.07
C ARG A 457 6.61 -10.68 -24.47
N HIS A 458 5.30 -10.85 -24.65
CA HIS A 458 4.72 -12.11 -25.08
C HIS A 458 4.58 -12.19 -26.60
N ARG A 459 4.12 -13.35 -27.11
CA ARG A 459 3.92 -13.62 -28.54
C ARG A 459 2.89 -12.69 -29.22
N ASP A 460 1.97 -12.12 -28.43
CA ASP A 460 1.00 -11.11 -28.88
C ASP A 460 1.61 -9.72 -29.12
N GLY A 461 2.92 -9.56 -28.91
CA GLY A 461 3.67 -8.31 -29.05
C GLY A 461 3.50 -7.34 -27.88
N ARG A 462 2.63 -7.62 -26.92
CA ARG A 462 2.40 -6.77 -25.74
C ARG A 462 3.42 -7.05 -24.64
N LYS A 463 3.65 -6.04 -23.79
CA LYS A 463 4.38 -6.21 -22.53
C LYS A 463 3.39 -6.65 -21.46
N TRP A 464 3.81 -7.61 -20.64
CA TRP A 464 3.02 -8.16 -19.56
C TRP A 464 3.80 -8.11 -18.26
N ILE A 465 3.14 -7.71 -17.19
CA ILE A 465 3.66 -7.84 -15.83
C ILE A 465 3.38 -9.27 -15.38
N HIS A 466 4.43 -9.99 -15.02
CA HIS A 466 4.39 -11.26 -14.31
C HIS A 466 4.25 -10.96 -12.83
N THR A 467 3.08 -11.28 -12.26
CA THR A 467 2.77 -10.86 -10.89
C THR A 467 3.41 -11.75 -9.84
N GLY A 468 3.78 -12.98 -10.22
CA GLY A 468 4.17 -14.03 -9.28
C GLY A 468 2.98 -14.55 -8.45
N ASP A 469 1.78 -14.10 -8.72
CA ASP A 469 0.54 -14.60 -8.10
C ASP A 469 -0.08 -15.67 -8.97
N ILE A 470 -0.57 -16.72 -8.34
CA ILE A 470 -1.26 -17.84 -8.98
C ILE A 470 -2.76 -17.62 -8.88
N GLY A 471 -3.46 -17.91 -9.98
CA GLY A 471 -4.91 -17.77 -10.01
C GLY A 471 -5.54 -18.45 -11.23
N HIS A 472 -6.84 -18.29 -11.35
CA HIS A 472 -7.61 -18.78 -12.50
C HIS A 472 -8.73 -17.80 -12.86
N ILE A 473 -9.32 -17.98 -14.03
CA ILE A 473 -10.48 -17.20 -14.51
C ILE A 473 -11.62 -18.18 -14.71
N ASP A 474 -12.82 -17.85 -14.22
CA ASP A 474 -14.01 -18.68 -14.43
C ASP A 474 -14.71 -18.39 -15.79
N GLU A 475 -15.75 -19.16 -16.10
CA GLU A 475 -16.53 -19.01 -17.34
C GLU A 475 -17.25 -17.65 -17.44
N LYS A 476 -17.48 -16.98 -16.32
CA LYS A 476 -18.10 -15.65 -16.26
C LYS A 476 -17.09 -14.52 -16.42
N GLY A 477 -15.79 -14.82 -16.30
CA GLY A 477 -14.70 -13.87 -16.39
C GLY A 477 -14.23 -13.29 -15.04
N PHE A 478 -14.70 -13.85 -13.91
CA PHE A 478 -14.17 -13.49 -12.62
C PHE A 478 -12.80 -14.14 -12.38
N ILE A 479 -11.92 -13.38 -11.74
CA ILE A 479 -10.55 -13.79 -11.45
C ILE A 479 -10.48 -14.22 -9.99
N TYR A 480 -9.81 -15.33 -9.76
CA TYR A 480 -9.60 -15.89 -8.43
C TYR A 480 -8.12 -15.90 -8.10
N PHE A 481 -7.77 -15.53 -6.87
CA PHE A 481 -6.41 -15.60 -6.34
C PHE A 481 -6.23 -16.90 -5.57
N ASP A 482 -5.38 -17.77 -6.07
CA ASP A 482 -5.11 -19.10 -5.50
C ASP A 482 -3.84 -19.14 -4.62
N GLY A 483 -3.02 -18.09 -4.64
CA GLY A 483 -1.80 -17.97 -3.84
C GLY A 483 -0.68 -17.23 -4.55
N GLN A 484 0.52 -17.23 -3.96
CA GLN A 484 1.72 -16.67 -4.58
C GLN A 484 2.64 -17.79 -5.06
N GLN A 485 3.31 -17.60 -6.18
CA GLN A 485 4.22 -18.60 -6.76
C GLN A 485 5.33 -18.99 -5.78
N LYS A 486 5.86 -18.03 -5.02
CA LYS A 486 6.85 -18.27 -3.96
C LYS A 486 6.34 -19.16 -2.82
N ASN A 487 5.02 -19.20 -2.62
CA ASN A 487 4.32 -20.02 -1.64
C ASN A 487 3.72 -21.30 -2.29
N CYS A 488 4.11 -21.60 -3.54
CA CYS A 488 3.87 -22.89 -4.18
C CYS A 488 5.13 -23.73 -4.00
N ILE A 489 5.03 -24.83 -3.29
CA ILE A 489 6.16 -25.70 -2.99
C ILE A 489 6.00 -26.96 -3.81
N GLU A 490 7.08 -27.41 -4.44
CA GLU A 490 7.10 -28.72 -5.09
C GLU A 490 7.59 -29.78 -4.09
N ILE A 491 6.73 -30.74 -3.76
CA ILE A 491 7.06 -31.87 -2.89
C ILE A 491 6.87 -33.14 -3.72
N ASN A 492 7.97 -33.85 -4.00
CA ASN A 492 7.96 -35.10 -4.78
C ASN A 492 7.22 -34.99 -6.12
N GLY A 493 7.45 -33.89 -6.86
CA GLY A 493 6.81 -33.63 -8.17
C GLY A 493 5.35 -33.14 -8.08
N VAL A 494 4.84 -32.88 -6.89
CA VAL A 494 3.49 -32.35 -6.66
C VAL A 494 3.57 -30.87 -6.27
N HIS A 495 2.91 -30.00 -7.03
CA HIS A 495 2.77 -28.60 -6.66
C HIS A 495 1.78 -28.46 -5.49
N VAL A 496 2.25 -27.90 -4.39
CA VAL A 496 1.48 -27.66 -3.17
C VAL A 496 1.26 -26.18 -3.01
N TYR A 497 0.03 -25.75 -3.16
CA TYR A 497 -0.37 -24.37 -2.93
C TYR A 497 -0.70 -24.18 -1.45
N ILE A 498 0.18 -23.52 -0.71
CA ILE A 498 0.09 -23.32 0.75
C ILE A 498 -1.28 -22.75 1.13
N LYS A 499 -1.77 -21.77 0.37
CA LYS A 499 -3.04 -21.11 0.63
C LYS A 499 -4.24 -22.07 0.66
N GLU A 500 -4.26 -23.09 -0.19
CA GLU A 500 -5.36 -24.08 -0.18
C GLU A 500 -5.43 -24.83 1.16
N ILE A 501 -4.27 -25.13 1.75
CA ILE A 501 -4.17 -25.82 3.03
C ILE A 501 -4.57 -24.88 4.18
N GLU A 502 -4.09 -23.63 4.12
CA GLU A 502 -4.46 -22.61 5.11
C GLU A 502 -5.96 -22.34 5.13
N ASP A 503 -6.57 -22.23 3.94
CA ASP A 503 -8.00 -21.97 3.83
C ASP A 503 -8.83 -23.16 4.35
N ALA A 504 -8.38 -24.40 4.15
CA ALA A 504 -9.04 -25.57 4.72
C ALA A 504 -8.90 -25.61 6.25
N ILE A 505 -7.70 -25.42 6.80
CA ILE A 505 -7.47 -25.43 8.25
C ILE A 505 -8.25 -24.30 8.93
N ARG A 506 -8.39 -23.13 8.30
CA ARG A 506 -9.14 -21.99 8.84
C ARG A 506 -10.63 -22.30 9.05
N THR A 507 -11.18 -23.30 8.35
CA THR A 507 -12.60 -23.71 8.55
C THR A 507 -12.79 -24.54 9.81
N VAL A 508 -11.71 -25.05 10.42
CA VAL A 508 -11.79 -25.87 11.64
C VAL A 508 -12.13 -25.00 12.84
N LEU A 509 -13.19 -25.38 13.55
CA LEU A 509 -13.66 -24.64 14.73
C LEU A 509 -12.55 -24.59 15.80
N GLY A 510 -12.19 -23.38 16.21
CA GLY A 510 -11.14 -23.14 17.20
C GLY A 510 -9.86 -22.57 16.60
N VAL A 511 -9.73 -22.49 15.28
CA VAL A 511 -8.63 -21.82 14.58
C VAL A 511 -8.97 -20.35 14.39
N GLU A 512 -8.12 -19.45 14.87
CA GLU A 512 -8.24 -18.00 14.65
C GLU A 512 -7.37 -17.57 13.46
N GLU A 513 -6.09 -17.92 13.47
CA GLU A 513 -5.19 -17.68 12.34
C GLU A 513 -4.36 -18.95 12.04
N VAL A 514 -3.93 -19.08 10.79
CA VAL A 514 -3.05 -20.17 10.36
C VAL A 514 -2.11 -19.70 9.26
N CYS A 515 -0.87 -20.16 9.30
CA CYS A 515 0.03 -20.12 8.15
C CYS A 515 0.73 -21.49 8.00
N ILE A 516 1.03 -21.83 6.76
CA ILE A 516 1.80 -23.04 6.41
C ILE A 516 3.20 -22.59 5.99
N ILE A 517 4.20 -23.20 6.60
CA ILE A 517 5.60 -23.00 6.23
C ILE A 517 6.22 -24.29 5.72
N SER A 518 7.30 -24.15 4.95
CA SER A 518 8.13 -25.28 4.54
C SER A 518 9.45 -25.27 5.32
N LEU A 519 9.79 -26.40 5.88
CA LEU A 519 11.06 -26.60 6.55
C LEU A 519 11.85 -27.73 5.89
N PRO A 520 13.18 -27.73 5.97
CA PRO A 520 13.99 -28.86 5.54
C PRO A 520 13.58 -30.15 6.26
N ASP A 521 13.58 -31.27 5.56
CA ASP A 521 13.29 -32.60 6.07
C ASP A 521 14.33 -33.59 5.57
N ALA A 522 14.90 -34.39 6.49
CA ALA A 522 15.98 -35.30 6.17
C ALA A 522 15.55 -36.45 5.23
N ASP A 523 14.30 -36.89 5.30
CA ASP A 523 13.79 -38.03 4.53
C ASP A 523 13.17 -37.63 3.20
N ASN A 524 12.50 -36.45 3.13
CA ASN A 524 11.71 -36.02 1.99
C ASN A 524 12.19 -34.70 1.38
N GLY A 525 13.33 -34.16 1.82
CA GLY A 525 13.86 -32.87 1.38
C GLY A 525 13.10 -31.66 1.93
N THR A 526 11.78 -31.74 2.03
CA THR A 526 10.94 -30.64 2.54
C THR A 526 9.69 -31.20 3.23
N LYS A 527 9.38 -30.67 4.42
CA LYS A 527 8.12 -30.91 5.14
C LYS A 527 7.29 -29.63 5.26
N LEU A 528 5.98 -29.78 5.30
CA LEU A 528 5.06 -28.71 5.62
C LEU A 528 4.76 -28.71 7.12
N VAL A 529 4.73 -27.53 7.71
CA VAL A 529 4.33 -27.33 9.11
C VAL A 529 3.22 -26.29 9.17
N ALA A 530 2.13 -26.63 9.85
CA ALA A 530 1.05 -25.69 10.11
C ALA A 530 1.32 -24.95 11.42
N ILE A 531 1.45 -23.62 11.34
CA ILE A 531 1.54 -22.75 12.50
C ILE A 531 0.15 -22.17 12.74
N VAL A 532 -0.47 -22.52 13.85
CA VAL A 532 -1.86 -22.21 14.15
C VAL A 532 -1.97 -21.31 15.37
N VAL A 533 -2.74 -20.25 15.26
CA VAL A 533 -3.19 -19.45 16.40
C VAL A 533 -4.60 -19.95 16.75
N PRO A 534 -4.76 -20.61 17.90
CA PRO A 534 -6.07 -21.02 18.36
C PRO A 534 -6.81 -19.82 18.97
N ASN A 535 -8.14 -19.83 18.98
CA ASN A 535 -8.90 -18.81 19.69
C ASN A 535 -8.71 -18.91 21.21
N ASP A 536 -9.01 -17.86 21.95
CA ASP A 536 -8.75 -17.73 23.39
C ASP A 536 -9.29 -18.89 24.24
N HIS A 537 -10.32 -19.58 23.76
CA HIS A 537 -10.97 -20.68 24.47
C HIS A 537 -10.11 -21.96 24.52
N TYR A 538 -9.12 -22.06 23.62
CA TYR A 538 -8.22 -23.21 23.49
C TYR A 538 -6.82 -22.92 24.06
N LEU A 539 -6.39 -21.67 24.11
CA LEU A 539 -5.02 -21.26 24.48
C LEU A 539 -4.59 -21.72 25.90
N LEU A 540 -5.52 -21.88 26.81
CA LEU A 540 -5.23 -22.17 28.22
C LEU A 540 -5.42 -23.66 28.63
N ASP A 541 -5.78 -24.53 27.68
CA ASP A 541 -6.11 -25.92 27.97
C ASP A 541 -5.40 -26.88 27.00
N SER A 542 -4.35 -27.53 27.47
CA SER A 542 -3.54 -28.46 26.65
C SER A 542 -4.34 -29.64 26.08
N SER A 543 -5.39 -30.08 26.75
CA SER A 543 -6.24 -31.16 26.24
C SER A 543 -7.12 -30.71 25.08
N LYS A 544 -7.57 -29.48 25.12
CA LYS A 544 -8.31 -28.86 24.01
C LYS A 544 -7.41 -28.57 22.79
N LEU A 545 -6.16 -28.17 23.03
CA LEU A 545 -5.17 -27.98 21.94
C LEU A 545 -4.89 -29.31 21.23
N GLU A 546 -4.76 -30.43 21.97
CA GLU A 546 -4.58 -31.75 21.34
C GLU A 546 -5.82 -32.16 20.52
N GLY A 547 -7.02 -31.92 21.05
CA GLY A 547 -8.26 -32.12 20.31
C GLY A 547 -8.38 -31.25 19.04
N LEU A 548 -7.91 -29.99 19.09
CA LEU A 548 -7.86 -29.11 17.93
C LEU A 548 -6.84 -29.62 16.91
N LYS A 549 -5.66 -30.07 17.37
CA LYS A 549 -4.62 -30.67 16.51
C LYS A 549 -5.17 -31.85 15.73
N GLU A 550 -5.91 -32.72 16.40
CA GLU A 550 -6.54 -33.88 15.75
C GLU A 550 -7.64 -33.47 14.77
N SER A 551 -8.47 -32.49 15.11
CA SER A 551 -9.49 -31.96 14.19
C SER A 551 -8.88 -31.40 12.91
N ILE A 552 -7.76 -30.68 13.02
CA ILE A 552 -7.02 -30.15 11.86
C ILE A 552 -6.45 -31.31 11.02
N ARG A 553 -5.89 -32.35 11.65
CA ARG A 553 -5.40 -33.54 10.93
C ARG A 553 -6.50 -34.20 10.12
N VAL A 554 -7.64 -34.45 10.75
CA VAL A 554 -8.80 -35.08 10.10
C VAL A 554 -9.27 -34.22 8.91
N GLU A 555 -9.38 -32.89 9.04
CA GLU A 555 -9.76 -32.02 7.94
C GLU A 555 -8.76 -32.11 6.78
N CYS A 556 -7.46 -32.05 7.08
CA CYS A 556 -6.42 -32.20 6.06
C CYS A 556 -6.43 -33.60 5.42
N GLU A 557 -6.82 -34.65 6.15
CA GLU A 557 -6.95 -35.99 5.60
C GLU A 557 -8.11 -36.14 4.65
N MET A 558 -9.21 -35.47 4.92
CA MET A 558 -10.37 -35.47 4.04
C MET A 558 -10.15 -34.67 2.77
N MET A 559 -9.42 -33.55 2.86
CA MET A 559 -9.27 -32.59 1.77
C MET A 559 -8.06 -32.84 0.88
N PHE A 560 -6.97 -33.44 1.38
CA PHE A 560 -5.69 -33.49 0.67
C PHE A 560 -5.05 -34.86 0.62
N VAL A 561 -4.36 -35.15 -0.49
CA VAL A 561 -3.46 -36.31 -0.61
C VAL A 561 -2.27 -36.16 0.36
N LYS A 562 -1.64 -37.27 0.77
CA LYS A 562 -0.61 -37.30 1.80
C LYS A 562 0.51 -36.27 1.63
N GLN A 563 0.96 -36.04 0.39
CA GLN A 563 2.04 -35.10 0.06
C GLN A 563 1.66 -33.62 0.28
N ARG A 564 0.38 -33.31 0.37
CA ARG A 564 -0.13 -31.94 0.61
C ARG A 564 -0.55 -31.71 2.05
N ARG A 565 -0.39 -32.67 2.95
CA ARG A 565 -0.76 -32.53 4.36
C ARG A 565 0.40 -31.98 5.16
N PRO A 566 0.18 -31.08 6.13
CA PRO A 566 1.20 -30.72 7.09
C PRO A 566 1.72 -31.94 7.85
N ALA A 567 3.03 -32.08 7.92
CA ALA A 567 3.69 -33.16 8.70
C ALA A 567 3.57 -32.87 10.19
N ASP A 568 3.53 -31.59 10.58
CA ASP A 568 3.35 -31.19 11.96
C ASP A 568 2.45 -29.95 12.08
N ILE A 569 1.90 -29.75 13.30
CA ILE A 569 1.03 -28.64 13.66
C ILE A 569 1.56 -28.04 14.97
N ALA A 570 2.02 -26.81 14.91
CA ALA A 570 2.50 -26.04 16.05
C ALA A 570 1.52 -24.92 16.40
N PHE A 571 1.35 -24.67 17.71
CA PHE A 571 0.49 -23.59 18.19
C PHE A 571 1.32 -22.40 18.65
N ARG A 572 0.85 -21.19 18.31
CA ARG A 572 1.41 -19.92 18.77
C ARG A 572 0.33 -18.98 19.27
N ALA A 573 0.71 -18.01 20.09
CA ALA A 573 -0.21 -16.97 20.57
C ALA A 573 -0.55 -15.92 19.49
N TYR A 574 0.32 -15.72 18.51
CA TYR A 574 0.13 -14.79 17.39
C TYR A 574 1.04 -15.18 16.22
N LEU A 575 0.68 -14.70 15.01
CA LEU A 575 1.55 -14.76 13.83
C LEU A 575 2.23 -13.40 13.62
N PRO A 576 3.57 -13.34 13.43
CA PRO A 576 4.27 -12.13 13.00
C PRO A 576 3.62 -11.56 11.75
N LYS A 577 3.46 -10.23 11.70
CA LYS A 577 2.86 -9.53 10.55
C LYS A 577 3.81 -8.45 10.03
N ASN A 578 3.85 -8.31 8.72
CA ASN A 578 4.60 -7.25 8.07
C ASN A 578 3.87 -5.89 8.22
N ASN A 579 4.49 -4.81 7.70
CA ASN A 579 3.95 -3.44 7.77
C ASN A 579 2.58 -3.27 7.06
N PHE A 580 2.15 -4.23 6.25
CA PHE A 580 0.86 -4.24 5.57
C PHE A 580 -0.21 -5.06 6.31
N GLY A 581 0.13 -5.61 7.48
CA GLY A 581 -0.76 -6.48 8.26
C GLY A 581 -0.90 -7.90 7.72
N ALA A 582 -0.13 -8.29 6.71
CA ALA A 582 -0.05 -9.65 6.21
C ALA A 582 0.94 -10.49 7.04
N VAL A 583 0.71 -11.80 7.11
CA VAL A 583 1.61 -12.74 7.80
C VAL A 583 3.02 -12.65 7.21
N ASP A 584 4.02 -12.53 8.07
CA ASP A 584 5.44 -12.50 7.69
C ASP A 584 6.02 -13.93 7.74
N TYR A 585 5.86 -14.65 6.64
CA TYR A 585 6.35 -16.03 6.50
C TYR A 585 7.87 -16.16 6.71
N ASP A 586 8.64 -15.17 6.24
CA ASP A 586 10.11 -15.21 6.34
C ASP A 586 10.57 -15.08 7.80
N ALA A 587 9.89 -14.25 8.59
CA ALA A 587 10.14 -14.14 10.02
C ALA A 587 9.83 -15.47 10.74
N ILE A 588 8.68 -16.08 10.43
CA ILE A 588 8.24 -17.36 11.04
C ILE A 588 9.21 -18.49 10.68
N ILE A 589 9.59 -18.61 9.41
CA ILE A 589 10.54 -19.63 8.96
C ILE A 589 11.89 -19.51 9.69
N LYS A 590 12.42 -18.29 9.82
CA LYS A 590 13.68 -18.04 10.54
C LYS A 590 13.59 -18.45 12.01
N GLU A 591 12.49 -18.13 12.67
CA GLU A 591 12.26 -18.49 14.06
C GLU A 591 12.16 -20.01 14.24
N GLU A 592 11.43 -20.71 13.35
CA GLU A 592 11.28 -22.17 13.44
C GLU A 592 12.59 -22.91 13.16
N ILE A 593 13.37 -22.47 12.17
CA ILE A 593 14.72 -23.04 11.91
C ILE A 593 15.62 -22.84 13.13
N ALA A 594 15.59 -21.66 13.77
CA ALA A 594 16.38 -21.40 14.96
C ALA A 594 15.95 -22.28 16.15
N ASN A 595 14.65 -22.53 16.30
CA ASN A 595 14.10 -23.43 17.32
C ASN A 595 14.54 -24.87 17.09
N GLU A 596 14.44 -25.39 15.86
CA GLU A 596 14.91 -26.75 15.52
C GLU A 596 16.42 -26.91 15.79
N GLN A 597 17.24 -25.93 15.40
CA GLN A 597 18.70 -25.96 15.65
C GLN A 597 19.05 -25.89 17.14
N SER A 598 18.24 -25.23 17.96
CA SER A 598 18.45 -25.17 19.41
C SER A 598 18.12 -26.52 20.09
N LEU A 599 17.11 -27.22 19.61
CA LEU A 599 16.73 -28.55 20.09
C LEU A 599 17.80 -29.61 19.77
N VAL A 600 18.36 -29.57 18.54
CA VAL A 600 19.45 -30.48 18.14
C VAL A 600 20.69 -30.27 19.01
N LYS A 601 21.06 -29.03 19.33
CA LYS A 601 22.18 -28.76 20.24
C LYS A 601 21.93 -29.20 21.69
N TYR A 602 20.69 -29.25 22.13
CA TYR A 602 20.33 -29.74 23.47
C TYR A 602 20.45 -31.27 23.55
N ASP A 603 20.07 -31.98 22.49
CA ASP A 603 20.22 -33.46 22.42
C ASP A 603 21.67 -33.88 22.24
N GLU A 604 22.50 -33.16 21.47
CA GLU A 604 23.94 -33.42 21.37
C GLU A 604 24.66 -33.21 22.70
N ASN A 605 24.27 -32.19 23.48
CA ASN A 605 24.83 -31.99 24.82
C ASN A 605 24.29 -32.96 25.85
N ALA A 606 23.11 -33.55 25.66
CA ALA A 606 22.56 -34.59 26.54
C ALA A 606 23.26 -35.94 26.32
N THR A 607 23.60 -36.28 25.08
CA THR A 607 24.37 -37.50 24.75
C THR A 607 25.84 -37.44 25.19
N GLU A 608 26.47 -36.24 25.23
CA GLU A 608 27.82 -36.10 25.81
C GLU A 608 27.87 -36.19 27.34
N LEU A 609 26.74 -36.01 28.06
CA LEU A 609 26.67 -36.09 29.50
C LEU A 609 26.44 -37.54 30.02
N ASP A 610 25.88 -38.42 29.20
CA ASP A 610 25.70 -39.83 29.55
C ASP A 610 26.98 -40.67 29.41
N ASP A 611 27.98 -40.20 28.62
CA ASP A 611 29.29 -40.89 28.48
C ASP A 611 30.31 -40.55 29.61
N ILE A 612 29.94 -39.70 30.59
CA ILE A 612 30.85 -39.31 31.70
C ILE A 612 30.53 -40.06 33.04
N VAL A 613 29.54 -40.92 33.09
CA VAL A 613 29.12 -41.61 34.36
C VAL A 613 29.58 -43.06 34.45
N ASP A 614 30.47 -43.57 33.62
CA ASP A 614 31.01 -44.91 33.74
C ASP A 614 32.55 -44.98 33.82
N VAL A 615 33.14 -44.28 34.82
CA VAL A 615 34.47 -44.63 35.35
C VAL A 615 34.52 -44.22 36.84
N ASN A 616 34.03 -45.09 37.75
CA ASN A 616 34.71 -45.40 39.03
C ASN A 616 33.91 -46.49 39.77
#